data_67036b72a796775a4854323ab4fb1fb5
#
_entry.id   67036b72a796775a4854323ab4fb1fb5
#
_cell.length_a   1.000
_cell.length_b   1.000
_cell.length_c   1.000
_cell.angle_alpha   90.00
_cell.angle_beta   90.00
_cell.angle_gamma   90.00
#
_symmetry.space_group_name_H-M   'P 1'
#
loop_
_entity.id
_entity.type
_entity.pdbx_description
1 polymer ?
#
loop_
_entity_poly.entity_id
_entity_poly.type
_entity_poly.pdbx_seq_one_letter_code
_entity_poly.pdbx_strand_id
1 'polypeptide(L)'
;MVGDALRPTRIARTGGKLPGMKKPTTARRATVKKIDSWQALTAAIRRFRDERDWSQFHTPKNLAAAIAIEAAELQEQLLWKTDKEIEKDLKGGPKREAVVEEIADVLMFALLLADRLDIDVAKAITDKLAANELKYPVALARGNARKYTELREP
;
A
#
# COMPACT_ATOMS: atom_id res chain seq x y z
N MET A 1 4.15 -6.28 -37.17
CA MET A 1 4.74 -4.96 -36.91
C MET A 1 3.64 -4.02 -36.40
N VAL A 2 3.35 -4.06 -35.11
CA VAL A 2 2.49 -3.08 -34.43
C VAL A 2 3.07 -3.00 -33.01
N GLY A 3 3.89 -1.99 -32.73
CA GLY A 3 4.50 -1.94 -31.40
C GLY A 3 5.45 -0.78 -31.16
N ASP A 4 5.06 0.46 -31.51
CA ASP A 4 5.90 1.61 -31.11
C ASP A 4 5.14 2.93 -30.88
N ALA A 5 3.82 2.86 -30.67
CA ALA A 5 2.98 4.09 -30.63
C ALA A 5 2.44 4.48 -29.24
N LEU A 6 2.88 3.86 -28.14
CA LEU A 6 2.35 4.18 -26.79
C LEU A 6 3.45 4.36 -25.74
N ARG A 7 4.60 4.91 -26.07
CA ARG A 7 5.49 5.47 -25.06
C ARG A 7 5.06 6.90 -24.79
N PRO A 8 4.52 7.23 -23.61
CA PRO A 8 4.31 8.63 -23.26
C PRO A 8 5.66 9.33 -23.22
N THR A 9 5.80 10.39 -24.00
CA THR A 9 6.94 11.30 -23.95
C THR A 9 7.10 11.79 -22.52
N ARG A 10 8.25 11.51 -21.96
CA ARG A 10 8.69 11.96 -20.64
C ARG A 10 8.53 13.48 -20.57
N ILE A 11 7.49 13.96 -19.92
CA ILE A 11 7.36 15.39 -19.60
C ILE A 11 8.51 15.70 -18.64
N ALA A 12 9.51 16.40 -19.12
CA ALA A 12 10.60 16.91 -18.31
C ALA A 12 9.98 17.83 -17.24
N ARG A 13 9.92 17.36 -16.00
CA ARG A 13 9.68 18.24 -14.85
C ARG A 13 10.85 19.21 -14.81
N THR A 14 10.64 20.42 -15.27
CA THR A 14 11.56 21.54 -15.05
C THR A 14 11.57 21.80 -13.55
N GLY A 15 12.57 21.25 -12.88
CA GLY A 15 12.82 21.47 -11.46
C GLY A 15 13.19 22.92 -11.21
N GLY A 16 12.19 23.76 -11.00
CA GLY A 16 12.36 25.08 -10.43
C GLY A 16 12.87 24.93 -9.00
N LYS A 17 14.17 25.17 -8.82
CA LYS A 17 14.82 25.19 -7.51
C LYS A 17 14.25 26.34 -6.70
N LEU A 18 13.36 26.07 -5.74
CA LEU A 18 12.93 27.07 -4.77
C LEU A 18 14.14 27.52 -3.95
N PRO A 19 14.44 28.82 -3.83
CA PRO A 19 15.57 29.30 -3.08
C PRO A 19 15.27 29.17 -1.57
N GLY A 20 16.12 28.47 -0.83
CA GLY A 20 16.26 28.64 0.60
C GLY A 20 15.82 27.49 1.51
N MET A 21 15.42 26.34 1.02
CA MET A 21 15.22 25.17 1.92
C MET A 21 16.58 24.58 2.28
N LYS A 22 17.08 24.89 3.47
CA LYS A 22 18.18 24.13 4.10
C LYS A 22 17.71 22.67 4.20
N LYS A 23 18.54 21.73 3.69
CA LYS A 23 18.31 20.29 3.90
C LYS A 23 18.06 20.06 5.40
N PRO A 24 17.02 19.31 5.78
CA PRO A 24 16.82 19.00 7.19
C PRO A 24 18.08 18.28 7.67
N THR A 25 18.70 18.88 8.69
CA THR A 25 19.77 18.26 9.48
C THR A 25 19.27 16.88 9.88
N THR A 26 20.09 15.86 9.78
CA THR A 26 19.83 14.47 10.18
C THR A 26 19.09 14.42 11.52
N ALA A 27 17.78 14.53 11.46
CA ALA A 27 16.93 14.35 12.63
C ALA A 27 17.14 12.89 13.05
N ARG A 28 17.69 12.72 14.25
CA ARG A 28 17.89 11.45 14.93
C ARG A 28 16.62 10.61 14.74
N ARG A 29 16.73 9.58 13.89
CA ARG A 29 15.63 8.63 13.64
C ARG A 29 15.24 8.07 15.00
N ALA A 30 14.14 8.54 15.54
CA ALA A 30 13.63 8.03 16.81
C ALA A 30 13.48 6.53 16.63
N THR A 31 14.12 5.74 17.50
CA THR A 31 13.96 4.30 17.52
C THR A 31 12.51 4.00 17.89
N VAL A 32 11.67 3.86 16.87
CA VAL A 32 10.29 3.41 17.07
C VAL A 32 10.39 2.00 17.64
N LYS A 33 9.92 1.80 18.88
CA LYS A 33 9.83 0.49 19.50
C LYS A 33 9.06 -0.42 18.54
N LYS A 34 9.53 -1.67 18.34
CA LYS A 34 8.83 -2.66 17.56
C LYS A 34 7.38 -2.77 18.06
N ILE A 35 6.43 -2.62 17.15
CA ILE A 35 5.01 -2.62 17.45
C ILE A 35 4.47 -3.97 16.99
N ASP A 36 3.93 -4.76 17.91
CA ASP A 36 3.64 -6.17 17.70
C ASP A 36 2.13 -6.49 17.58
N SER A 37 1.26 -5.47 17.52
CA SER A 37 -0.18 -5.68 17.33
C SER A 37 -0.80 -4.61 16.42
N TRP A 38 -1.88 -4.97 15.75
CA TRP A 38 -2.66 -4.04 14.92
C TRP A 38 -3.17 -2.84 15.72
N GLN A 39 -3.64 -3.08 16.95
CA GLN A 39 -4.14 -2.04 17.84
C GLN A 39 -3.03 -1.03 18.23
N ALA A 40 -1.86 -1.54 18.59
CA ALA A 40 -0.73 -0.69 18.95
C ALA A 40 -0.21 0.11 17.73
N LEU A 41 -0.22 -0.50 16.54
CA LEU A 41 0.15 0.15 15.29
C LEU A 41 -0.85 1.26 14.94
N THR A 42 -2.14 0.97 14.97
CA THR A 42 -3.20 1.96 14.73
C THR A 42 -3.12 3.11 15.73
N ALA A 43 -2.86 2.83 17.02
CA ALA A 43 -2.68 3.86 18.03
C ALA A 43 -1.46 4.77 17.75
N ALA A 44 -0.36 4.20 17.25
CA ALA A 44 0.83 4.96 16.88
C ALA A 44 0.58 5.88 15.67
N ILE A 45 -0.10 5.37 14.64
CA ILE A 45 -0.47 6.12 13.44
C ILE A 45 -1.46 7.24 13.79
N ARG A 46 -2.47 6.94 14.63
CA ARG A 46 -3.42 7.94 15.14
C ARG A 46 -2.72 9.07 15.86
N ARG A 47 -1.83 8.76 16.80
CA ARG A 47 -1.03 9.76 17.52
C ARG A 47 -0.24 10.64 16.54
N PHE A 48 0.44 10.06 15.57
CA PHE A 48 1.18 10.79 14.53
C PHE A 48 0.27 11.80 13.78
N ARG A 49 -0.94 11.39 13.42
CA ARG A 49 -1.96 12.21 12.78
C ARG A 49 -2.40 13.36 13.70
N ASP A 50 -2.72 13.03 14.98
CA ASP A 50 -3.31 13.96 15.93
C ASP A 50 -2.30 15.04 16.39
N GLU A 51 -1.03 14.68 16.56
CA GLU A 51 0.05 15.62 16.84
C GLU A 51 0.22 16.71 15.77
N ARG A 52 -0.33 16.47 14.56
CA ARG A 52 -0.30 17.38 13.40
C ARG A 52 -1.63 18.05 13.10
N ASP A 53 -2.63 17.81 13.95
CA ASP A 53 -4.01 18.26 13.73
C ASP A 53 -4.58 17.85 12.36
N TRP A 54 -4.18 16.68 11.84
CA TRP A 54 -4.62 16.19 10.54
C TRP A 54 -5.93 15.42 10.57
N SER A 55 -6.50 15.18 11.76
CA SER A 55 -7.77 14.46 11.91
C SER A 55 -8.91 15.11 11.11
N GLN A 56 -8.93 16.43 11.00
CA GLN A 56 -9.90 17.20 10.23
C GLN A 56 -9.86 16.90 8.71
N PHE A 57 -8.71 16.53 8.16
CA PHE A 57 -8.52 16.20 6.75
C PHE A 57 -8.73 14.71 6.45
N HIS A 58 -8.65 13.84 7.46
CA HIS A 58 -8.76 12.41 7.35
C HIS A 58 -10.23 11.95 7.44
N THR A 59 -11.07 12.47 6.53
CA THR A 59 -12.43 11.98 6.35
C THR A 59 -12.44 10.61 5.69
N PRO A 60 -13.48 9.77 5.86
CA PRO A 60 -13.54 8.47 5.19
C PRO A 60 -13.34 8.55 3.67
N LYS A 61 -13.92 9.57 3.03
CA LYS A 61 -13.75 9.82 1.59
C LYS A 61 -12.29 10.09 1.23
N ASN A 62 -11.62 10.96 1.97
CA ASN A 62 -10.23 11.33 1.70
C ASN A 62 -9.27 10.17 1.98
N LEU A 63 -9.51 9.41 3.05
CA LEU A 63 -8.71 8.21 3.35
C LEU A 63 -8.87 7.14 2.28
N ALA A 64 -10.10 6.90 1.78
CA ALA A 64 -10.31 5.97 0.68
C ALA A 64 -9.62 6.42 -0.62
N ALA A 65 -9.60 7.73 -0.90
CA ALA A 65 -8.86 8.30 -2.03
C ALA A 65 -7.34 8.14 -1.84
N ALA A 66 -6.81 8.40 -0.64
CA ALA A 66 -5.40 8.21 -0.33
C ALA A 66 -4.97 6.75 -0.55
N ILE A 67 -5.73 5.76 -0.03
CA ILE A 67 -5.44 4.34 -0.28
C ILE A 67 -5.31 4.03 -1.79
N ALA A 68 -6.18 4.60 -2.63
CA ALA A 68 -6.14 4.39 -4.07
C ALA A 68 -4.91 5.04 -4.72
N ILE A 69 -4.50 6.20 -4.24
CA ILE A 69 -3.30 6.92 -4.71
C ILE A 69 -2.05 6.12 -4.36
N GLU A 70 -1.85 5.75 -3.10
CA GLU A 70 -0.68 4.96 -2.68
C GLU A 70 -0.63 3.59 -3.36
N ALA A 71 -1.79 2.95 -3.59
CA ALA A 71 -1.85 1.71 -4.37
C ALA A 71 -1.43 1.92 -5.83
N ALA A 72 -1.71 3.09 -6.42
CA ALA A 72 -1.23 3.42 -7.76
C ALA A 72 0.28 3.73 -7.76
N GLU A 73 0.81 4.38 -6.73
CA GLU A 73 2.25 4.62 -6.57
C GLU A 73 3.01 3.30 -6.38
N LEU A 74 2.47 2.36 -5.59
CA LEU A 74 2.98 1.00 -5.52
C LEU A 74 3.00 0.31 -6.90
N GLN A 75 1.93 0.44 -7.67
CA GLN A 75 1.85 -0.11 -9.01
C GLN A 75 2.91 0.51 -9.94
N GLU A 76 3.18 1.81 -9.84
CA GLU A 76 4.18 2.52 -10.63
C GLU A 76 5.59 1.96 -10.42
N GLN A 77 5.93 1.52 -9.18
CA GLN A 77 7.23 0.89 -8.88
C GLN A 77 7.48 -0.38 -9.71
N LEU A 78 6.41 -1.07 -10.10
CA LEU A 78 6.46 -2.36 -10.79
C LEU A 78 6.12 -2.25 -12.28
N LEU A 79 5.56 -1.13 -12.70
CA LEU A 79 5.08 -0.92 -14.07
C LEU A 79 6.22 -1.02 -15.10
N TRP A 80 5.92 -1.62 -16.23
CA TRP A 80 6.84 -1.82 -17.37
C TRP A 80 8.07 -2.70 -17.07
N LYS A 81 8.01 -3.51 -16.03
CA LYS A 81 9.06 -4.48 -15.67
C LYS A 81 8.56 -5.90 -15.91
N THR A 82 9.46 -6.76 -16.31
CA THR A 82 9.22 -8.20 -16.33
C THR A 82 9.31 -8.77 -14.90
N ASP A 83 8.68 -9.92 -14.66
CA ASP A 83 8.75 -10.59 -13.35
C ASP A 83 10.19 -10.84 -12.89
N LYS A 84 11.10 -11.19 -13.80
CA LYS A 84 12.53 -11.40 -13.50
C LYS A 84 13.23 -10.11 -13.05
N GLU A 85 12.89 -8.99 -13.65
CA GLU A 85 13.41 -7.67 -13.23
C GLU A 85 12.87 -7.28 -11.86
N ILE A 86 11.57 -7.53 -11.60
CA ILE A 86 10.95 -7.30 -10.30
C ILE A 86 11.62 -8.16 -9.24
N GLU A 87 11.75 -9.45 -9.46
CA GLU A 87 12.42 -10.36 -8.53
C GLU A 87 13.86 -9.92 -8.19
N LYS A 88 14.60 -9.45 -9.20
CA LYS A 88 15.94 -8.91 -9.00
C LYS A 88 15.93 -7.62 -8.17
N ASP A 89 15.06 -6.68 -8.52
CA ASP A 89 14.96 -5.37 -7.89
C ASP A 89 14.52 -5.49 -6.42
N LEU A 90 13.67 -6.47 -6.11
CA LEU A 90 13.14 -6.67 -4.75
C LEU A 90 14.06 -7.47 -3.81
N LYS A 91 15.22 -7.94 -4.26
CA LYS A 91 16.21 -8.59 -3.38
C LYS A 91 16.82 -7.64 -2.36
N GLY A 92 16.81 -6.33 -2.62
CA GLY A 92 17.33 -5.29 -1.73
C GLY A 92 17.59 -3.97 -2.45
N GLY A 93 18.00 -2.95 -1.68
CA GLY A 93 18.37 -1.65 -2.20
C GLY A 93 17.18 -0.70 -2.42
N PRO A 94 17.43 0.46 -3.05
CA PRO A 94 16.48 1.58 -3.10
C PRO A 94 15.10 1.23 -3.72
N LYS A 95 15.07 0.34 -4.70
CA LYS A 95 13.81 -0.07 -5.35
C LYS A 95 12.93 -0.90 -4.42
N ARG A 96 13.56 -1.79 -3.64
CA ARG A 96 12.84 -2.53 -2.60
C ARG A 96 12.33 -1.59 -1.51
N GLU A 97 13.16 -0.63 -1.11
CA GLU A 97 12.79 0.37 -0.10
C GLU A 97 11.57 1.18 -0.55
N ALA A 98 11.54 1.66 -1.80
CA ALA A 98 10.38 2.36 -2.36
C ALA A 98 9.10 1.51 -2.32
N VAL A 99 9.16 0.24 -2.75
CA VAL A 99 7.99 -0.67 -2.65
C VAL A 99 7.55 -0.88 -1.20
N VAL A 100 8.48 -0.94 -0.24
CA VAL A 100 8.16 -1.08 1.19
C VAL A 100 7.47 0.19 1.71
N GLU A 101 7.90 1.37 1.28
CA GLU A 101 7.28 2.65 1.64
C GLU A 101 5.84 2.70 1.15
N GLU A 102 5.57 2.42 -0.13
CA GLU A 102 4.21 2.46 -0.68
C GLU A 102 3.27 1.42 -0.02
N ILE A 103 3.77 0.21 0.26
CA ILE A 103 2.99 -0.78 1.02
C ILE A 103 2.65 -0.26 2.42
N ALA A 104 3.60 0.41 3.08
CA ALA A 104 3.36 0.98 4.40
C ALA A 104 2.31 2.09 4.35
N ASP A 105 2.33 2.96 3.34
CA ASP A 105 1.38 4.06 3.20
C ASP A 105 -0.04 3.54 2.90
N VAL A 106 -0.21 2.56 2.01
CA VAL A 106 -1.49 1.87 1.78
C VAL A 106 -2.05 1.32 3.10
N LEU A 107 -1.22 0.63 3.89
CA LEU A 107 -1.66 0.04 5.16
C LEU A 107 -1.96 1.10 6.22
N MET A 108 -1.19 2.17 6.30
CA MET A 108 -1.42 3.27 7.24
C MET A 108 -2.76 3.95 6.98
N PHE A 109 -3.08 4.30 5.74
CA PHE A 109 -4.37 4.89 5.40
C PHE A 109 -5.54 3.91 5.58
N ALA A 110 -5.34 2.62 5.29
CA ALA A 110 -6.35 1.60 5.55
C ALA A 110 -6.67 1.43 7.04
N LEU A 111 -5.64 1.45 7.91
CA LEU A 111 -5.82 1.38 9.37
C LEU A 111 -6.49 2.65 9.92
N LEU A 112 -6.15 3.84 9.40
CA LEU A 112 -6.83 5.09 9.77
C LEU A 112 -8.30 5.11 9.34
N LEU A 113 -8.60 4.55 8.17
CA LEU A 113 -9.98 4.43 7.70
C LEU A 113 -10.78 3.46 8.57
N ALA A 114 -10.21 2.32 8.92
CA ALA A 114 -10.83 1.35 9.82
C ALA A 114 -11.07 1.95 11.21
N ASP A 115 -10.08 2.66 11.77
CA ASP A 115 -10.20 3.40 13.04
C ASP A 115 -11.31 4.46 12.98
N ARG A 116 -11.41 5.20 11.88
CA ARG A 116 -12.43 6.22 11.69
C ARG A 116 -13.85 5.66 11.62
N LEU A 117 -13.98 4.41 11.16
CA LEU A 117 -15.26 3.70 10.98
C LEU A 117 -15.55 2.71 12.13
N ASP A 118 -14.73 2.69 13.18
CA ASP A 118 -14.82 1.76 14.31
C ASP A 118 -14.84 0.27 13.88
N ILE A 119 -13.99 -0.06 12.88
CA ILE A 119 -13.87 -1.41 12.35
C ILE A 119 -12.73 -2.16 13.05
N ASP A 120 -13.03 -3.29 13.67
CA ASP A 120 -12.02 -4.26 14.12
C ASP A 120 -11.42 -4.97 12.92
N VAL A 121 -10.21 -4.55 12.53
CA VAL A 121 -9.49 -5.08 11.35
C VAL A 121 -9.19 -6.57 11.50
N ALA A 122 -8.81 -7.03 12.69
CA ALA A 122 -8.48 -8.43 12.92
C ALA A 122 -9.73 -9.32 12.73
N LYS A 123 -10.85 -8.90 13.32
CA LYS A 123 -12.14 -9.57 13.13
C LYS A 123 -12.59 -9.54 11.67
N ALA A 124 -12.53 -8.39 11.02
CA ALA A 124 -12.96 -8.25 9.62
C ALA A 124 -12.15 -9.15 8.68
N ILE A 125 -10.83 -9.26 8.87
CA ILE A 125 -9.97 -10.15 8.09
C ILE A 125 -10.29 -11.62 8.39
N THR A 126 -10.49 -11.98 9.67
CA THR A 126 -10.81 -13.36 10.07
C THR A 126 -12.14 -13.81 9.46
N ASP A 127 -13.17 -12.98 9.55
CA ASP A 127 -14.48 -13.27 8.97
C ASP A 127 -14.38 -13.41 7.44
N LYS A 128 -13.57 -12.55 6.81
CA LYS A 128 -13.36 -12.61 5.37
C LYS A 128 -12.59 -13.85 4.93
N LEU A 129 -11.61 -14.30 5.70
CA LEU A 129 -10.89 -15.55 5.45
C LEU A 129 -11.85 -16.74 5.53
N ALA A 130 -12.65 -16.84 6.59
CA ALA A 130 -13.64 -17.92 6.72
C ALA A 130 -14.63 -17.94 5.54
N ALA A 131 -15.11 -16.77 5.12
CA ALA A 131 -15.99 -16.68 3.94
C ALA A 131 -15.28 -17.09 2.64
N ASN A 132 -13.97 -16.81 2.51
CA ASN A 132 -13.19 -17.20 1.35
C ASN A 132 -12.88 -18.70 1.32
N GLU A 133 -12.63 -19.33 2.46
CA GLU A 133 -12.44 -20.78 2.56
C GLU A 133 -13.66 -21.55 2.01
N LEU A 134 -14.87 -21.06 2.31
CA LEU A 134 -16.10 -21.62 1.75
C LEU A 134 -16.23 -21.42 0.23
N LYS A 135 -15.72 -20.29 -0.30
CA LYS A 135 -15.78 -19.98 -1.74
C LYS A 135 -14.71 -20.68 -2.56
N TYR A 136 -13.58 -20.98 -1.93
CA TYR A 136 -12.40 -21.56 -2.56
C TYR A 136 -11.97 -22.85 -1.85
N PRO A 137 -12.77 -23.94 -1.92
CA PRO A 137 -12.37 -25.22 -1.32
C PRO A 137 -11.02 -25.66 -1.87
N VAL A 138 -10.13 -26.14 -1.00
CA VAL A 138 -8.75 -26.49 -1.38
C VAL A 138 -8.71 -27.50 -2.53
N ALA A 139 -9.63 -28.48 -2.54
CA ALA A 139 -9.72 -29.51 -3.57
C ALA A 139 -9.96 -28.92 -4.97
N LEU A 140 -10.67 -27.80 -5.08
CA LEU A 140 -11.02 -27.17 -6.36
C LEU A 140 -10.10 -26.00 -6.72
N ALA A 141 -9.54 -25.30 -5.73
CA ALA A 141 -8.78 -24.08 -5.93
C ALA A 141 -7.26 -24.29 -6.04
N ARG A 142 -6.75 -25.45 -5.59
CA ARG A 142 -5.30 -25.71 -5.56
C ARG A 142 -4.69 -25.63 -6.95
N GLY A 143 -3.67 -24.79 -7.10
CA GLY A 143 -2.87 -24.70 -8.35
C GLY A 143 -3.56 -23.95 -9.50
N ASN A 144 -4.69 -23.27 -9.25
CA ASN A 144 -5.30 -22.42 -10.25
C ASN A 144 -5.81 -21.09 -9.65
N ALA A 145 -5.97 -20.08 -10.50
CA ALA A 145 -6.43 -18.74 -10.11
C ALA A 145 -7.85 -18.42 -10.60
N ARG A 146 -8.66 -19.46 -10.84
CA ARG A 146 -10.04 -19.27 -11.32
C ARG A 146 -10.88 -18.59 -10.24
N LYS A 147 -11.83 -17.79 -10.69
CA LYS A 147 -12.80 -17.19 -9.78
C LYS A 147 -13.71 -18.28 -9.19
N TYR A 148 -14.14 -18.13 -7.93
CA TYR A 148 -15.00 -19.15 -7.26
C TYR A 148 -16.26 -19.53 -8.05
N THR A 149 -16.80 -18.62 -8.90
CA THR A 149 -17.94 -18.89 -9.79
C THR A 149 -17.61 -19.88 -10.91
N GLU A 150 -16.33 -20.12 -11.19
CA GLU A 150 -15.79 -21.00 -12.22
C GLU A 150 -15.26 -22.31 -11.64
N LEU A 151 -15.17 -22.41 -10.29
CA LEU A 151 -14.74 -23.60 -9.54
C LEU A 151 -15.93 -24.54 -9.31
N ARG A 152 -16.71 -24.85 -10.33
CA ARG A 152 -17.78 -25.86 -10.22
C ARG A 152 -17.20 -27.23 -10.50
N GLU A 153 -17.69 -28.23 -9.75
CA GLU A 153 -17.47 -29.63 -10.14
C GLU A 153 -18.12 -29.86 -11.51
N PRO A 154 -17.49 -30.66 -12.37
CA PRO A 154 -18.03 -31.01 -13.67
C PRO A 154 -19.34 -31.78 -13.55
#